data_67f2d1681fdf82baf2609ee6b87b5014
#
_entry.id   67f2d1681fdf82baf2609ee6b87b5014
#
_cell.length_a   1.000
_cell.length_b   1.000
_cell.length_c   1.000
_cell.angle_alpha   90.00
_cell.angle_beta   90.00
_cell.angle_gamma   90.00
#
_symmetry.space_group_name_H-M   'P 1'
#
loop_
_entity.id
_entity.type
_entity.pdbx_description
1 polymer ?
#
loop_
_entity_poly.entity_id
_entity_poly.type
_entity_poly.pdbx_seq_one_letter_code
_entity_poly.pdbx_strand_id
1 'polypeptide(L)'
;MEYSTFGKHIIVDLWGVDFSLLDDIHFLEYHLVNAADCSGAHVLNVSKKEFQPYGVTVLVLLSESHLSIHTYPEQNFAAIDCYTCGTTVEPKIAIDYIVNILKPERMHIKRLIRGIGEIVTTD
;
A
#
# COMPACT_ATOMS: atom_id res chain seq x y z
N MET A 1 -14.99 -6.36 -25.13
CA MET A 1 -14.21 -5.80 -24.01
C MET A 1 -12.78 -6.24 -24.16
N GLU A 2 -11.90 -5.29 -24.06
CA GLU A 2 -10.48 -5.57 -24.07
C GLU A 2 -9.97 -5.68 -22.65
N TYR A 3 -9.16 -6.71 -22.40
CA TYR A 3 -8.51 -6.85 -21.11
C TYR A 3 -7.05 -6.45 -21.27
N SER A 4 -6.61 -5.55 -20.42
CA SER A 4 -5.22 -5.14 -20.38
C SER A 4 -4.53 -5.87 -19.25
N THR A 5 -3.34 -6.40 -19.53
CA THR A 5 -2.47 -6.98 -18.50
C THR A 5 -1.57 -5.90 -17.90
N PHE A 6 -1.63 -4.68 -18.43
CA PHE A 6 -0.83 -3.56 -17.95
C PHE A 6 -1.17 -3.25 -16.49
N GLY A 7 -0.15 -3.17 -15.67
CA GLY A 7 -0.32 -2.82 -14.26
C GLY A 7 0.80 -1.94 -13.76
N LYS A 8 0.46 -1.12 -12.78
CA LYS A 8 1.41 -0.29 -12.04
C LYS A 8 1.57 -0.87 -10.65
N HIS A 9 2.80 -1.09 -10.21
CA HIS A 9 3.08 -1.67 -8.90
C HIS A 9 4.12 -0.80 -8.19
N ILE A 10 3.74 -0.28 -7.04
CA ILE A 10 4.65 0.51 -6.21
C ILE A 10 4.92 -0.26 -4.94
N ILE A 11 6.19 -0.46 -4.63
CA ILE A 11 6.63 -1.08 -3.38
C ILE A 11 7.41 -0.06 -2.58
N VAL A 12 7.13 -0.01 -1.27
CA VAL A 12 7.68 1.03 -0.41
C VAL A 12 8.06 0.45 0.93
N ASP A 13 9.27 0.78 1.37
CA ASP A 13 9.72 0.52 2.73
C ASP A 13 9.78 1.84 3.48
N LEU A 14 9.10 1.92 4.62
CA LEU A 14 9.12 3.09 5.47
C LEU A 14 9.86 2.78 6.77
N TRP A 15 10.85 3.59 7.10
CA TRP A 15 11.65 3.47 8.31
C TRP A 15 11.48 4.69 9.19
N GLY A 16 11.54 4.49 10.50
CA GLY A 16 11.40 5.59 11.45
C GLY A 16 9.97 6.07 11.59
N VAL A 17 9.03 5.16 11.58
CA VAL A 17 7.61 5.45 11.83
C VAL A 17 7.31 5.21 13.30
N ASP A 18 6.46 6.03 13.87
CA ASP A 18 6.05 5.94 15.27
C ASP A 18 5.45 4.56 15.58
N PHE A 19 5.94 3.92 16.65
CA PHE A 19 5.46 2.61 17.10
C PHE A 19 3.95 2.60 17.28
N SER A 20 3.39 3.64 17.92
CA SER A 20 1.97 3.66 18.25
C SER A 20 1.07 3.67 17.02
N LEU A 21 1.52 4.28 15.93
CA LEU A 21 0.77 4.26 14.67
C LEU A 21 0.84 2.88 14.03
N LEU A 22 2.02 2.25 14.07
CA LEU A 22 2.24 0.95 13.41
C LEU A 22 1.54 -0.20 14.13
N ASP A 23 1.18 -0.01 15.40
CA ASP A 23 0.53 -1.06 16.18
C ASP A 23 -0.98 -0.82 16.34
N ASP A 24 -1.51 0.16 15.62
CA ASP A 24 -2.92 0.56 15.71
C ASP A 24 -3.69 0.06 14.49
N ILE A 25 -4.33 -1.11 14.63
CA ILE A 25 -5.03 -1.76 13.53
C ILE A 25 -6.21 -0.92 13.01
N HIS A 26 -6.91 -0.22 13.91
CA HIS A 26 -8.07 0.59 13.48
C HIS A 26 -7.62 1.83 12.70
N PHE A 27 -6.55 2.47 13.14
CA PHE A 27 -5.95 3.59 12.42
C PHE A 27 -5.48 3.16 11.03
N LEU A 28 -4.78 2.03 10.96
CA LEU A 28 -4.22 1.57 9.70
C LEU A 28 -5.30 1.15 8.72
N GLU A 29 -6.31 0.43 9.19
CA GLU A 29 -7.43 0.03 8.32
C GLU A 29 -8.15 1.26 7.78
N TYR A 30 -8.48 2.20 8.65
CA TYR A 30 -9.19 3.40 8.25
C TYR A 30 -8.45 4.16 7.17
N HIS A 31 -7.15 4.37 7.39
CA HIS A 31 -6.37 5.16 6.44
C HIS A 31 -6.02 4.42 5.16
N LEU A 32 -5.86 3.09 5.21
CA LEU A 32 -5.64 2.34 3.97
C LEU A 32 -6.88 2.39 3.07
N VAL A 33 -8.07 2.27 3.66
CA VAL A 33 -9.31 2.37 2.89
C VAL A 33 -9.43 3.77 2.28
N ASN A 34 -9.16 4.81 3.06
CA ASN A 34 -9.20 6.17 2.55
C ASN A 34 -8.16 6.42 1.46
N ALA A 35 -6.97 5.85 1.62
CA ALA A 35 -5.92 5.97 0.60
C ALA A 35 -6.37 5.36 -0.72
N ALA A 36 -6.99 4.18 -0.66
CA ALA A 36 -7.52 3.51 -1.84
C ALA A 36 -8.61 4.36 -2.50
N ASP A 37 -9.54 4.88 -1.71
CA ASP A 37 -10.61 5.74 -2.23
C ASP A 37 -10.04 6.97 -2.94
N CYS A 38 -9.05 7.62 -2.34
CA CYS A 38 -8.42 8.81 -2.92
C CYS A 38 -7.73 8.51 -4.24
N SER A 39 -7.24 7.29 -4.42
CA SER A 39 -6.56 6.89 -5.67
C SER A 39 -7.52 6.60 -6.82
N GLY A 40 -8.81 6.56 -6.54
CA GLY A 40 -9.84 6.22 -7.53
C GLY A 40 -10.21 4.74 -7.56
N ALA A 41 -9.65 3.95 -6.66
CA ALA A 41 -9.92 2.51 -6.62
C ALA A 41 -11.24 2.20 -5.92
N HIS A 42 -11.80 1.03 -6.22
CA HIS A 42 -13.00 0.52 -5.56
C HIS A 42 -12.59 -0.56 -4.56
N VAL A 43 -12.87 -0.33 -3.28
CA VAL A 43 -12.58 -1.29 -2.22
C VAL A 43 -13.65 -2.37 -2.22
N LEU A 44 -13.22 -3.62 -2.37
CA LEU A 44 -14.11 -4.78 -2.36
C LEU A 44 -14.14 -5.47 -1.01
N ASN A 45 -12.99 -5.54 -0.34
CA ASN A 45 -12.87 -6.29 0.90
C ASN A 45 -11.62 -5.85 1.65
N VAL A 46 -11.63 -6.04 2.96
CA VAL A 46 -10.47 -5.78 3.81
C VAL A 46 -10.24 -7.01 4.68
N SER A 47 -9.02 -7.53 4.66
CA SER A 47 -8.57 -8.55 5.59
C SER A 47 -7.50 -7.94 6.48
N LYS A 48 -7.54 -8.28 7.77
CA LYS A 48 -6.58 -7.70 8.69
C LYS A 48 -6.25 -8.69 9.79
N LYS A 49 -5.07 -8.53 10.38
CA LYS A 49 -4.60 -9.37 11.47
C LYS A 49 -3.75 -8.54 12.40
N GLU A 50 -4.04 -8.65 13.68
CA GLU A 50 -3.24 -8.07 14.74
C GLU A 50 -2.39 -9.18 15.34
N PHE A 51 -1.08 -9.01 15.33
CA PHE A 51 -0.15 -10.03 15.83
C PHE A 51 0.25 -9.72 17.26
N GLN A 52 0.60 -10.76 18.01
CA GLN A 52 1.09 -10.64 19.37
C GLN A 52 2.58 -10.90 19.39
N PRO A 53 3.39 -10.14 20.13
CA PRO A 53 2.97 -8.98 20.95
C PRO A 53 2.75 -7.69 20.16
N TYR A 54 3.25 -7.58 18.93
CA TYR A 54 3.15 -6.37 18.11
C TYR A 54 2.97 -6.73 16.65
N GLY A 55 2.48 -5.79 15.90
CA GLY A 55 2.44 -5.89 14.44
C GLY A 55 1.03 -6.03 13.89
N VAL A 56 0.85 -5.45 12.72
CA VAL A 56 -0.45 -5.44 12.05
C VAL A 56 -0.23 -5.71 10.57
N THR A 57 -1.11 -6.51 9.98
CA THR A 57 -1.21 -6.64 8.54
C THR A 57 -2.61 -6.21 8.13
N VAL A 58 -2.70 -5.35 7.11
CA VAL A 58 -3.97 -4.98 6.50
C VAL A 58 -3.84 -5.19 5.00
N LEU A 59 -4.78 -5.95 4.44
CA LEU A 59 -4.86 -6.21 3.01
C LEU A 59 -6.18 -5.65 2.50
N VAL A 60 -6.11 -4.73 1.55
CA VAL A 60 -7.29 -4.14 0.95
C VAL A 60 -7.43 -4.69 -0.47
N LEU A 61 -8.46 -5.47 -0.69
CA LEU A 61 -8.75 -5.99 -2.02
C LEU A 61 -9.50 -4.93 -2.81
N LEU A 62 -8.96 -4.60 -3.96
CA LEU A 62 -9.55 -3.61 -4.85
C LEU A 62 -10.10 -4.31 -6.09
N SER A 63 -11.09 -3.72 -6.74
CA SER A 63 -11.56 -4.26 -8.03
C SER A 63 -10.43 -4.24 -9.05
N GLU A 64 -9.46 -3.34 -8.88
CA GLU A 64 -8.33 -3.18 -9.78
C GLU A 64 -7.05 -3.83 -9.27
N SER A 65 -7.01 -4.39 -8.09
CA SER A 65 -5.96 -5.23 -7.53
C SER A 65 -5.86 -5.17 -6.00
N HIS A 66 -4.83 -4.52 -5.43
CA HIS A 66 -4.69 -4.50 -3.97
C HIS A 66 -3.82 -3.35 -3.45
N LEU A 67 -4.00 -3.07 -2.16
CA LEU A 67 -3.17 -2.18 -1.37
C LEU A 67 -2.90 -2.90 -0.04
N SER A 68 -1.65 -2.99 0.38
CA SER A 68 -1.31 -3.72 1.61
C SER A 68 -0.30 -2.98 2.46
N ILE A 69 -0.35 -3.27 3.76
CA ILE A 69 0.67 -2.85 4.70
C ILE A 69 0.98 -3.98 5.67
N HIS A 70 2.28 -4.16 5.95
CA HIS A 70 2.77 -5.04 7.00
C HIS A 70 3.62 -4.21 7.93
N THR A 71 3.30 -4.19 9.23
CA THR A 71 4.04 -3.36 10.17
C THR A 71 4.89 -4.19 11.11
N TYR A 72 6.03 -3.62 11.47
CA TYR A 72 6.97 -4.17 12.45
C TYR A 72 7.26 -3.03 13.43
N PRO A 73 6.33 -2.79 14.39
CA PRO A 73 6.44 -1.62 15.28
C PRO A 73 7.74 -1.59 16.07
N GLU A 74 8.25 -2.76 16.51
CA GLU A 74 9.49 -2.85 17.27
C GLU A 74 10.70 -2.41 16.47
N GLN A 75 10.59 -2.37 15.13
CA GLN A 75 11.63 -1.90 14.23
C GLN A 75 11.29 -0.53 13.65
N ASN A 76 10.15 0.04 14.02
CA ASN A 76 9.65 1.30 13.45
C ASN A 76 9.54 1.25 11.92
N PHE A 77 9.17 0.07 11.40
CA PHE A 77 9.23 -0.25 9.98
C PHE A 77 7.86 -0.69 9.46
N ALA A 78 7.55 -0.27 8.24
CA ALA A 78 6.36 -0.75 7.52
C ALA A 78 6.73 -1.05 6.07
N ALA A 79 6.23 -2.19 5.58
CA ALA A 79 6.33 -2.57 4.18
C ALA A 79 4.96 -2.37 3.54
N ILE A 80 4.91 -1.61 2.46
CA ILE A 80 3.66 -1.25 1.79
C ILE A 80 3.79 -1.55 0.32
N ASP A 81 2.71 -2.04 -0.29
CA ASP A 81 2.67 -2.10 -1.75
C ASP A 81 1.27 -1.80 -2.26
N CYS A 82 1.22 -1.28 -3.47
CA CYS A 82 -0.02 -1.01 -4.18
C CYS A 82 0.15 -1.47 -5.62
N TYR A 83 -0.69 -2.41 -6.04
CA TYR A 83 -0.70 -2.91 -7.40
C TYR A 83 -2.07 -2.65 -8.00
N THR A 84 -2.10 -1.97 -9.15
CA THR A 84 -3.35 -1.64 -9.83
C THR A 84 -3.23 -1.97 -11.31
N CYS A 85 -4.33 -2.49 -11.87
CA CYS A 85 -4.42 -2.78 -13.29
C CYS A 85 -5.06 -1.62 -14.03
N GLY A 86 -4.64 -1.41 -15.28
CA GLY A 86 -5.23 -0.37 -16.13
C GLY A 86 -4.68 1.01 -15.84
N THR A 87 -5.42 2.03 -16.29
CA THR A 87 -4.94 3.41 -16.27
C THR A 87 -5.83 4.36 -15.46
N THR A 88 -6.95 3.85 -14.89
CA THR A 88 -7.92 4.71 -14.19
C THR A 88 -7.58 4.96 -12.73
N VAL A 89 -6.77 4.08 -12.13
CA VAL A 89 -6.35 4.20 -10.74
C VAL A 89 -4.89 4.61 -10.71
N GLU A 90 -4.56 5.58 -9.84
CA GLU A 90 -3.16 6.02 -9.68
C GLU A 90 -2.64 5.59 -8.31
N PRO A 91 -1.86 4.50 -8.27
CA PRO A 91 -1.39 3.96 -6.99
C PRO A 91 -0.49 4.94 -6.22
N LYS A 92 0.18 5.86 -6.92
CA LYS A 92 1.03 6.84 -6.23
C LYS A 92 0.22 7.71 -5.27
N ILE A 93 -1.04 8.02 -5.62
CA ILE A 93 -1.89 8.82 -4.75
C ILE A 93 -2.12 8.09 -3.42
N ALA A 94 -2.38 6.78 -3.48
CA ALA A 94 -2.55 5.99 -2.26
C ALA A 94 -1.27 5.96 -1.43
N ILE A 95 -0.13 5.76 -2.07
CA ILE A 95 1.16 5.73 -1.38
C ILE A 95 1.46 7.08 -0.74
N ASP A 96 1.27 8.17 -1.48
CA ASP A 96 1.53 9.52 -0.94
C ASP A 96 0.66 9.82 0.27
N TYR A 97 -0.60 9.38 0.24
CA TYR A 97 -1.49 9.54 1.38
C TYR A 97 -0.92 8.84 2.62
N ILE A 98 -0.52 7.58 2.46
CA ILE A 98 -0.03 6.78 3.58
C ILE A 98 1.28 7.35 4.14
N VAL A 99 2.20 7.75 3.26
CA VAL A 99 3.45 8.37 3.68
C VAL A 99 3.19 9.64 4.48
N ASN A 100 2.20 10.43 4.05
CA ASN A 100 1.88 11.69 4.70
C ASN A 100 1.35 11.47 6.13
N ILE A 101 0.58 10.42 6.38
CA ILE A 101 0.03 10.17 7.71
C ILE A 101 1.01 9.43 8.63
N LEU A 102 1.90 8.62 8.07
CA LEU A 102 2.86 7.85 8.87
C LEU A 102 4.15 8.62 9.16
N LYS A 103 4.49 9.59 8.32
CA LYS A 103 5.63 10.49 8.51
C LYS A 103 6.93 9.75 8.80
N PRO A 104 7.39 8.89 7.88
CA PRO A 104 8.64 8.15 8.10
C PRO A 104 9.84 9.08 8.08
N GLU A 105 10.93 8.68 8.76
CA GLU A 105 12.20 9.39 8.69
C GLU A 105 12.94 9.10 7.39
N ARG A 106 12.77 7.87 6.86
CA ARG A 106 13.40 7.44 5.61
C ARG A 106 12.41 6.60 4.82
N MET A 107 12.51 6.66 3.52
CA MET A 107 11.64 5.92 2.62
C MET A 107 12.44 5.40 1.44
N HIS A 108 12.20 4.14 1.08
CA HIS A 108 12.73 3.55 -0.15
C HIS A 108 11.55 3.12 -0.98
N ILE A 109 11.54 3.53 -2.25
CA ILE A 109 10.41 3.29 -3.14
C ILE A 109 10.90 2.78 -4.48
N LYS A 110 10.16 1.83 -5.06
CA LYS A 110 10.35 1.37 -6.44
C LYS A 110 9.00 1.36 -7.12
N ARG A 111 9.00 1.85 -8.35
CA ARG A 111 7.81 1.81 -9.21
C ARG A 111 8.06 0.85 -10.34
N LEU A 112 7.11 -0.04 -10.56
CA LEU A 112 7.23 -1.09 -11.56
C LEU A 112 6.07 -1.01 -12.54
N ILE A 113 6.37 -1.23 -13.81
CA ILE A 113 5.35 -1.47 -14.83
C ILE A 113 5.38 -2.96 -15.12
N ARG A 114 4.22 -3.59 -15.12
CA ARG A 114 4.07 -5.03 -15.27
C ARG A 114 3.05 -5.34 -16.34
N GLY A 115 3.15 -6.56 -16.90
CA GLY A 115 2.15 -7.05 -17.83
C GLY A 115 2.35 -6.61 -19.27
N ILE A 116 3.53 -6.08 -19.62
CA ILE A 116 3.84 -5.66 -20.97
C ILE A 116 4.99 -6.48 -21.59
N GLY A 117 5.34 -7.60 -20.95
CA GLY A 117 6.44 -8.47 -21.35
C GLY A 117 7.41 -8.60 -20.21
N GLU A 118 8.34 -7.66 -20.09
CA GLU A 118 9.27 -7.61 -18.97
C GLU A 118 8.70 -6.71 -17.88
N ILE A 119 9.17 -6.92 -16.65
CA ILE A 119 8.90 -5.98 -15.56
C ILE A 119 9.87 -4.82 -15.70
N VAL A 120 9.35 -3.62 -15.79
CA VAL A 120 10.16 -2.43 -16.00
C VAL A 120 10.13 -1.57 -14.74
N THR A 121 11.31 -1.16 -14.27
CA THR A 121 11.40 -0.23 -13.15
C THR A 121 11.39 1.19 -13.71
N THR A 122 10.51 2.01 -13.13
CA THR A 122 10.42 3.43 -13.48
C THR A 122 10.58 4.23 -12.19
N ASP A 123 11.30 5.28 -12.18
CA ASP A 123 11.35 6.12 -10.99
C ASP A 123 11.58 7.55 -11.28
#